data_1b4f9e2c8a129723ea9ab72e78f6c9cf
#
_entry.id   1b4f9e2c8a129723ea9ab72e78f6c9cf
#
_cell.length_a   1.000
_cell.length_b   1.000
_cell.length_c   1.000
_cell.angle_alpha   90.00
_cell.angle_beta   90.00
_cell.angle_gamma   90.00
#
_symmetry.space_group_name_H-M   'P 1'
#
loop_
_entity.id
_entity.type
_entity.pdbx_description
1 polymer ?
#
loop_
_entity_poly.entity_id
_entity_poly.type
_entity_poly.pdbx_seq_one_letter_code
_entity_poly.pdbx_strand_id
1 'polypeptide(L)'
;RPTAAALPAVPFTSDNMRVIYGGTRLDAASHRQYPAEYQPEVYMVPVSGGRVDQLWTIPAEDISSSSDGNLLIYHDKKGGENAWRKHHNSSVARDIWLWERSGDRHAMITSFRGEDRNPVFSPDEKSIYYLSEESGSFNIHSLLLSDPSQKKQVTFFKGNPVRFLSTSDEGLLCFGFDGSIYTMRPGRDPEKVSITVNTAGKSNNEQVLQVSGNVREMTVSPDGKEVAFIVRGEVFVSSADGGITKRITNTPEEERFLRFSPSGDTLIYSSERGNKWKIFMTRIVRKEEPYFYASTLLKEELLIKNDHDCYQPEISPDGKEIAYIEDRRSLKVYNIRTGLTRTLLTPEEIIYMSDGDQYFQWSPDGKWILSEYSPIMSNSEVALIPAGGKEKLINLTRSGYSDYRPVWANKGKQVLWFSDRDGLRSYANSGNR
;
A
#
# COMPACT_ATOMS: atom_id res chain seq x y z
N ARG A 1 18.67 -17.11 3.57
CA ARG A 1 19.38 -15.81 3.52
C ARG A 1 18.31 -14.75 3.69
N PRO A 2 18.39 -13.82 4.65
CA PRO A 2 17.46 -12.71 4.71
C PRO A 2 17.65 -11.87 3.45
N THR A 3 16.57 -11.57 2.77
CA THR A 3 16.53 -10.57 1.70
C THR A 3 16.96 -9.25 2.29
N ALA A 4 18.02 -8.67 1.76
CA ALA A 4 18.49 -7.36 2.16
C ALA A 4 17.34 -6.35 1.92
N ALA A 5 16.68 -5.92 2.98
CA ALA A 5 15.90 -4.69 2.94
C ALA A 5 16.87 -3.57 2.53
N ALA A 6 16.45 -2.70 1.62
CA ALA A 6 17.25 -1.55 1.24
C ALA A 6 17.59 -0.78 2.51
N LEU A 7 18.86 -0.79 2.89
CA LEU A 7 19.33 0.00 4.02
C LEU A 7 19.11 1.49 3.66
N PRO A 8 18.51 2.28 4.54
CA PRO A 8 18.45 3.73 4.36
C PRO A 8 19.86 4.31 4.23
N ALA A 9 19.97 5.50 3.67
CA ALA A 9 21.26 6.19 3.53
C ALA A 9 22.01 6.19 4.88
N VAL A 10 23.21 5.65 4.88
CA VAL A 10 23.99 5.42 6.11
C VAL A 10 25.03 6.53 6.19
N PRO A 11 24.97 7.43 7.18
CA PRO A 11 25.95 8.51 7.31
C PRO A 11 27.31 7.96 7.72
N PHE A 12 28.36 8.61 7.20
CA PHE A 12 29.70 8.48 7.73
C PHE A 12 29.85 9.39 8.94
N THR A 13 30.78 9.04 9.82
CA THR A 13 31.25 9.99 10.82
C THR A 13 32.00 11.14 10.13
N SER A 14 32.10 12.30 10.76
CA SER A 14 32.73 13.51 10.21
C SER A 14 34.18 13.28 9.72
N ASP A 15 34.91 12.34 10.31
CA ASP A 15 36.24 11.92 9.88
C ASP A 15 36.25 10.89 8.74
N ASN A 16 35.09 10.46 8.24
CA ASN A 16 34.90 9.40 7.25
C ASN A 16 35.50 8.03 7.64
N MET A 17 35.83 7.82 8.91
CA MET A 17 36.46 6.58 9.37
C MET A 17 35.47 5.52 9.82
N ARG A 18 34.23 5.90 10.10
CA ARG A 18 33.16 4.98 10.54
C ARG A 18 31.84 5.23 9.82
N VAL A 19 31.03 4.21 9.81
CA VAL A 19 29.68 4.22 9.29
C VAL A 19 28.70 4.06 10.44
N ILE A 20 27.68 4.92 10.52
CA ILE A 20 26.61 4.84 11.51
C ILE A 20 25.41 4.17 10.85
N TYR A 21 24.82 3.16 11.48
CA TYR A 21 23.68 2.44 10.90
C TYR A 21 22.71 1.93 11.96
N GLY A 22 21.45 1.77 11.57
CA GLY A 22 20.44 1.08 12.37
C GLY A 22 20.54 -0.44 12.21
N GLY A 23 20.30 -1.17 13.28
CA GLY A 23 20.28 -2.64 13.26
C GLY A 23 19.42 -3.20 14.39
N THR A 24 18.73 -4.30 14.13
CA THR A 24 17.81 -4.93 15.08
C THR A 24 18.46 -6.11 15.81
N ARG A 25 19.66 -5.91 16.34
CA ARG A 25 20.44 -6.99 16.96
C ARG A 25 19.86 -7.48 18.29
N LEU A 26 19.18 -6.60 19.02
CA LEU A 26 18.55 -6.92 20.29
C LEU A 26 17.15 -7.50 20.11
N ASP A 27 16.56 -7.36 18.94
CA ASP A 27 15.22 -7.86 18.60
C ASP A 27 15.24 -9.32 18.08
N ALA A 28 16.10 -10.15 18.64
CA ALA A 28 16.16 -11.56 18.25
C ALA A 28 14.79 -12.25 18.45
N ALA A 29 14.49 -13.26 17.63
CA ALA A 29 13.24 -14.03 17.73
C ALA A 29 12.98 -14.65 19.10
N SER A 30 14.03 -14.79 19.93
CA SER A 30 13.93 -15.21 21.34
C SER A 30 13.53 -14.09 22.29
N HIS A 31 13.57 -12.83 21.86
CA HIS A 31 13.19 -11.68 22.68
C HIS A 31 11.67 -11.60 22.78
N ARG A 32 11.15 -11.77 23.98
CA ARG A 32 9.70 -11.93 24.20
C ARG A 32 8.87 -10.67 23.99
N GLN A 33 9.47 -9.50 24.08
CA GLN A 33 8.77 -8.23 24.08
C GLN A 33 8.61 -7.67 22.65
N TYR A 34 9.61 -7.85 21.79
CA TYR A 34 9.62 -7.38 20.41
C TYR A 34 10.25 -8.42 19.46
N PRO A 35 9.58 -9.57 19.23
CA PRO A 35 10.15 -10.64 18.40
C PRO A 35 10.17 -10.32 16.90
N ALA A 36 9.70 -9.13 16.49
CA ALA A 36 9.40 -8.80 15.11
C ALA A 36 10.41 -7.85 14.45
N GLU A 37 11.54 -7.58 15.10
CA GLU A 37 12.64 -6.74 14.54
C GLU A 37 12.20 -5.34 14.10
N TYR A 38 11.31 -4.68 14.85
CA TYR A 38 10.74 -3.38 14.48
C TYR A 38 11.47 -2.16 15.06
N GLN A 39 12.37 -2.35 16.02
CA GLN A 39 13.02 -1.25 16.75
C GLN A 39 14.54 -1.30 16.60
N PRO A 40 15.10 -0.70 15.52
CA PRO A 40 16.54 -0.73 15.27
C PRO A 40 17.29 0.14 16.28
N GLU A 41 18.32 -0.43 16.92
CA GLU A 41 19.32 0.30 17.67
C GLU A 41 20.35 0.91 16.73
N VAL A 42 21.16 1.84 17.23
CA VAL A 42 22.18 2.54 16.45
C VAL A 42 23.57 2.00 16.75
N TYR A 43 24.28 1.65 15.71
CA TYR A 43 25.61 1.08 15.73
C TYR A 43 26.60 1.88 14.88
N MET A 44 27.86 1.74 15.19
CA MET A 44 28.98 2.24 14.38
C MET A 44 29.93 1.11 14.03
N VAL A 45 30.50 1.15 12.84
CA VAL A 45 31.52 0.21 12.37
C VAL A 45 32.61 0.97 11.61
N PRO A 46 33.91 0.62 11.80
CA PRO A 46 34.98 1.21 11.00
C PRO A 46 34.79 0.89 9.51
N VAL A 47 35.13 1.84 8.64
CA VAL A 47 35.10 1.64 7.17
C VAL A 47 36.00 0.49 6.74
N SER A 48 37.13 0.28 7.46
CA SER A 48 38.02 -0.87 7.25
C SER A 48 37.45 -2.21 7.74
N GLY A 49 36.23 -2.22 8.30
CA GLY A 49 35.66 -3.38 8.97
C GLY A 49 36.21 -3.54 10.38
N GLY A 50 35.75 -4.59 11.10
CA GLY A 50 36.18 -4.90 12.44
C GLY A 50 35.05 -4.85 13.46
N ARG A 51 35.40 -4.46 14.71
CA ARG A 51 34.42 -4.46 15.79
C ARG A 51 33.33 -3.41 15.56
N VAL A 52 32.09 -3.84 15.77
CA VAL A 52 30.90 -2.98 15.77
C VAL A 52 30.67 -2.49 17.19
N ASP A 53 30.57 -1.18 17.35
CA ASP A 53 30.25 -0.53 18.61
C ASP A 53 28.80 -0.05 18.58
N GLN A 54 28.07 -0.26 19.67
CA GLN A 54 26.71 0.28 19.83
C GLN A 54 26.84 1.75 20.26
N LEU A 55 26.16 2.65 19.53
CA LEU A 55 26.15 4.07 19.86
C LEU A 55 25.09 4.36 20.92
N TRP A 56 23.84 3.90 20.70
CA TRP A 56 22.76 3.94 21.68
C TRP A 56 21.71 2.86 21.39
N THR A 57 20.81 2.63 22.36
CA THR A 57 19.71 1.65 22.29
C THR A 57 18.38 2.27 21.86
N ILE A 58 18.31 3.59 21.68
CA ILE A 58 17.10 4.30 21.26
C ILE A 58 16.80 3.95 19.81
N PRO A 59 15.59 3.48 19.46
CA PRO A 59 15.23 3.18 18.09
C PRO A 59 15.25 4.43 17.21
N ALA A 60 16.07 4.42 16.16
CA ALA A 60 16.27 5.55 15.27
C ALA A 60 16.47 5.11 13.82
N GLU A 61 15.92 5.89 12.89
CA GLU A 61 16.08 5.72 11.44
C GLU A 61 16.47 7.07 10.79
N ASP A 62 17.03 7.00 9.58
CA ASP A 62 17.40 8.18 8.76
C ASP A 62 18.27 9.20 9.50
N ILE A 63 19.39 8.72 10.03
CA ILE A 63 20.32 9.51 10.82
C ILE A 63 21.14 10.42 9.90
N SER A 64 21.33 11.68 10.27
CA SER A 64 22.24 12.63 9.62
C SER A 64 23.17 13.24 10.66
N SER A 65 24.45 13.43 10.30
CA SER A 65 25.49 13.95 11.19
C SER A 65 25.89 15.37 10.82
N SER A 66 26.16 16.21 11.82
CA SER A 66 26.85 17.49 11.60
C SER A 66 28.29 17.27 11.12
N SER A 67 28.87 18.27 10.51
CA SER A 67 30.25 18.23 9.96
C SER A 67 31.33 18.02 11.03
N ASP A 68 31.08 18.49 12.26
CA ASP A 68 31.96 18.26 13.41
C ASP A 68 31.69 16.93 14.16
N GLY A 69 30.60 16.21 13.77
CA GLY A 69 30.17 14.96 14.37
C GLY A 69 29.63 15.09 15.80
N ASN A 70 29.37 16.31 16.29
CA ASN A 70 28.86 16.54 17.64
C ASN A 70 27.34 16.45 17.71
N LEU A 71 26.63 16.73 16.60
CA LEU A 71 25.19 16.63 16.49
C LEU A 71 24.77 15.52 15.55
N LEU A 72 23.79 14.73 15.95
CA LEU A 72 23.07 13.80 15.08
C LEU A 72 21.59 14.13 15.12
N ILE A 73 20.97 14.17 13.96
CA ILE A 73 19.51 14.26 13.82
C ILE A 73 18.96 12.95 13.25
N TYR A 74 17.81 12.55 13.71
CA TYR A 74 17.16 11.30 13.29
C TYR A 74 15.66 11.39 13.51
N HIS A 75 14.90 10.51 12.90
CA HIS A 75 13.55 10.27 13.37
C HIS A 75 13.46 8.99 14.19
N ASP A 76 12.58 9.00 15.19
CA ASP A 76 12.39 7.84 16.06
C ASP A 76 11.58 6.72 15.38
N LYS A 77 11.71 5.51 15.92
CA LYS A 77 10.95 4.33 15.49
C LYS A 77 10.19 3.75 16.67
N LYS A 78 8.90 4.10 16.79
CA LYS A 78 8.06 3.69 17.92
C LYS A 78 7.36 2.36 17.71
N GLY A 79 7.30 1.86 16.47
CA GLY A 79 6.60 0.61 16.16
C GLY A 79 6.72 0.17 14.70
N GLY A 80 6.01 -0.89 14.34
CA GLY A 80 6.01 -1.51 13.01
C GLY A 80 5.06 -0.82 12.02
N GLU A 81 5.30 0.44 11.72
CA GLU A 81 4.47 1.19 10.77
C GLU A 81 4.87 0.98 9.32
N ASN A 82 3.86 0.89 8.46
CA ASN A 82 4.10 0.88 7.03
C ASN A 82 4.64 2.25 6.57
N ALA A 83 5.84 2.26 6.00
CA ALA A 83 6.52 3.47 5.52
C ALA A 83 5.73 4.23 4.43
N TRP A 84 4.81 3.56 3.75
CA TRP A 84 4.01 4.12 2.65
C TRP A 84 2.65 4.68 3.11
N ARG A 85 2.28 4.49 4.39
CA ARG A 85 1.03 4.98 4.95
C ARG A 85 1.00 6.51 4.94
N LYS A 86 -0.15 7.08 4.59
CA LYS A 86 -0.45 8.52 4.65
C LYS A 86 -1.33 8.83 5.87
N HIS A 87 -1.26 10.08 6.32
CA HIS A 87 -2.13 10.64 7.38
C HIS A 87 -2.10 9.84 8.68
N HIS A 88 -0.93 9.34 9.01
CA HIS A 88 -0.72 8.61 10.24
C HIS A 88 -0.59 9.58 11.42
N ASN A 89 -1.48 9.47 12.41
CA ASN A 89 -1.51 10.31 13.60
C ASN A 89 -1.78 9.50 14.87
N SER A 90 -1.22 8.31 14.98
CA SER A 90 -1.24 7.49 16.19
C SER A 90 -0.04 7.79 17.09
N SER A 91 -0.01 7.16 18.27
CA SER A 91 1.09 7.28 19.22
C SER A 91 2.44 6.76 18.72
N VAL A 92 2.47 6.05 17.59
CA VAL A 92 3.70 5.56 16.96
C VAL A 92 4.13 6.41 15.76
N ALA A 93 3.44 7.55 15.50
CA ALA A 93 3.90 8.53 14.53
C ALA A 93 5.31 9.02 14.89
N ARG A 94 6.13 9.21 13.87
CA ARG A 94 7.55 9.56 14.05
C ARG A 94 7.71 11.04 14.28
N ASP A 95 8.70 11.38 15.13
CA ASP A 95 9.15 12.74 15.38
C ASP A 95 10.65 12.88 15.10
N ILE A 96 11.11 14.10 14.83
CA ILE A 96 12.52 14.39 14.64
C ILE A 96 13.16 14.68 15.99
N TRP A 97 14.32 14.07 16.21
CA TRP A 97 15.14 14.20 17.40
C TRP A 97 16.53 14.72 17.07
N LEU A 98 17.09 15.45 17.98
CA LEU A 98 18.48 15.92 17.98
C LEU A 98 19.22 15.23 19.12
N TRP A 99 20.37 14.63 18.84
CA TRP A 99 21.31 14.15 19.84
C TRP A 99 22.58 14.98 19.84
N GLU A 100 22.97 15.41 21.02
CA GLU A 100 24.22 16.14 21.28
C GLU A 100 25.20 15.23 21.98
N ARG A 101 26.30 14.93 21.28
CA ARG A 101 27.33 13.99 21.78
C ARG A 101 28.01 14.47 23.05
N SER A 102 28.33 15.76 23.14
CA SER A 102 29.07 16.35 24.27
C SER A 102 28.37 16.17 25.63
N GLY A 103 27.04 16.19 25.61
CA GLY A 103 26.18 16.04 26.79
C GLY A 103 25.42 14.73 26.85
N ASP A 104 25.59 13.85 25.87
CA ASP A 104 24.77 12.61 25.68
C ASP A 104 23.27 12.88 25.85
N ARG A 105 22.78 13.95 25.20
CA ARG A 105 21.45 14.46 25.39
C ARG A 105 20.62 14.33 24.14
N HIS A 106 19.47 13.65 24.24
CA HIS A 106 18.45 13.57 23.21
C HIS A 106 17.36 14.61 23.47
N ALA A 107 16.98 15.37 22.45
CA ALA A 107 15.89 16.32 22.49
C ALA A 107 14.96 16.15 21.30
N MET A 108 13.65 16.01 21.56
CA MET A 108 12.65 16.02 20.50
C MET A 108 12.48 17.44 19.98
N ILE A 109 12.62 17.65 18.68
CA ILE A 109 12.61 19.00 18.06
C ILE A 109 11.36 19.23 17.17
N THR A 110 10.59 18.18 16.88
CA THR A 110 9.26 18.31 16.29
C THR A 110 8.20 17.70 17.20
N SER A 111 6.96 18.16 17.08
CA SER A 111 5.84 17.69 17.88
C SER A 111 4.52 17.74 17.10
N PHE A 112 4.58 17.56 15.80
CA PHE A 112 3.40 17.44 14.97
C PHE A 112 2.68 16.12 15.29
N ARG A 113 1.34 16.15 15.32
CA ARG A 113 0.55 14.95 15.65
C ARG A 113 0.65 13.83 14.61
N GLY A 114 1.08 14.16 13.38
CA GLY A 114 1.33 13.20 12.30
C GLY A 114 2.82 12.86 12.18
N GLU A 115 3.23 12.45 10.99
CA GLU A 115 4.59 11.96 10.72
C GLU A 115 5.56 13.06 10.32
N ASP A 116 6.70 13.12 11.00
CA ASP A 116 7.89 13.90 10.61
C ASP A 116 9.06 12.95 10.37
N ARG A 117 9.73 13.04 9.20
CA ARG A 117 10.72 12.05 8.74
C ARG A 117 11.91 12.65 7.99
N ASN A 118 12.92 11.80 7.74
CA ASN A 118 14.05 12.07 6.85
C ASN A 118 14.70 13.44 7.11
N PRO A 119 15.20 13.73 8.34
CA PRO A 119 15.84 15.00 8.61
C PRO A 119 17.23 15.06 7.97
N VAL A 120 17.57 16.23 7.41
CA VAL A 120 18.91 16.57 6.89
C VAL A 120 19.31 17.96 7.35
N PHE A 121 20.61 18.18 7.62
CA PHE A 121 21.10 19.50 7.98
C PHE A 121 21.11 20.47 6.79
N SER A 122 20.93 21.76 7.05
CA SER A 122 21.34 22.82 6.13
C SER A 122 22.88 22.91 6.07
N PRO A 123 23.47 23.49 5.01
CA PRO A 123 24.94 23.60 4.90
C PRO A 123 25.60 24.37 6.03
N ASP A 124 24.92 25.33 6.61
CA ASP A 124 25.39 26.12 7.76
C ASP A 124 25.05 25.48 9.12
N GLU A 125 24.37 24.31 9.08
CA GLU A 125 23.96 23.52 10.25
C GLU A 125 23.11 24.28 11.28
N LYS A 126 22.59 25.46 10.91
CA LYS A 126 21.69 26.22 11.78
C LYS A 126 20.24 25.79 11.70
N SER A 127 19.90 25.11 10.60
CA SER A 127 18.56 24.61 10.31
C SER A 127 18.59 23.16 9.87
N ILE A 128 17.46 22.54 9.88
CA ILE A 128 17.24 21.23 9.23
C ILE A 128 16.12 21.34 8.21
N TYR A 129 16.17 20.47 7.22
CA TYR A 129 15.06 20.14 6.33
C TYR A 129 14.53 18.76 6.70
N TYR A 130 13.24 18.56 6.62
CA TYR A 130 12.60 17.28 6.93
C TYR A 130 11.28 17.13 6.18
N LEU A 131 10.77 15.91 6.08
CA LEU A 131 9.47 15.61 5.50
C LEU A 131 8.41 15.64 6.58
N SER A 132 7.35 16.42 6.38
CA SER A 132 6.19 16.51 7.28
C SER A 132 4.88 16.43 6.54
N GLU A 133 3.88 15.77 7.14
CA GLU A 133 2.49 15.77 6.66
C GLU A 133 1.66 16.95 7.19
N GLU A 134 2.24 17.91 7.91
CA GLU A 134 1.54 19.04 8.53
C GLU A 134 0.70 19.85 7.53
N SER A 135 1.12 19.89 6.27
CA SER A 135 0.39 20.55 5.17
C SER A 135 -0.63 19.66 4.45
N GLY A 136 -0.98 18.50 5.00
CA GLY A 136 -1.96 17.55 4.45
C GLY A 136 -1.38 16.48 3.52
N SER A 137 -0.11 16.56 3.14
CA SER A 137 0.68 15.55 2.45
C SER A 137 2.15 15.79 2.75
N PHE A 138 2.98 14.76 2.67
CA PHE A 138 4.42 14.96 2.89
C PHE A 138 4.98 16.00 1.94
N ASN A 139 5.52 17.04 2.53
CA ASN A 139 6.29 18.10 1.87
C ASN A 139 7.57 18.36 2.67
N ILE A 140 8.52 19.05 2.05
CA ILE A 140 9.73 19.48 2.73
C ILE A 140 9.36 20.69 3.60
N HIS A 141 9.70 20.59 4.87
CA HIS A 141 9.64 21.66 5.87
C HIS A 141 11.06 21.98 6.36
N SER A 142 11.27 23.15 6.90
CA SER A 142 12.49 23.53 7.59
C SER A 142 12.18 24.07 8.97
N LEU A 143 13.10 23.89 9.90
CA LEU A 143 13.07 24.54 11.22
C LEU A 143 14.46 25.02 11.61
N LEU A 144 14.52 26.04 12.48
CA LEU A 144 15.76 26.57 13.01
C LEU A 144 16.13 25.80 14.28
N LEU A 145 17.36 25.28 14.38
CA LEU A 145 17.78 24.47 15.53
C LEU A 145 17.83 25.26 16.84
N SER A 146 18.15 26.57 16.78
CA SER A 146 18.14 27.45 17.95
C SER A 146 16.74 27.79 18.46
N ASP A 147 15.73 27.65 17.61
CA ASP A 147 14.33 27.88 17.96
C ASP A 147 13.43 27.00 17.09
N PRO A 148 13.20 25.73 17.48
CA PRO A 148 12.39 24.78 16.71
C PRO A 148 10.94 25.17 16.47
N SER A 149 10.44 26.22 17.13
CA SER A 149 9.11 26.76 16.85
C SER A 149 9.03 27.53 15.53
N GLN A 150 10.15 28.00 15.01
CA GLN A 150 10.24 28.67 13.71
C GLN A 150 10.28 27.68 12.57
N LYS A 151 9.13 27.18 12.21
CA LYS A 151 8.91 26.22 11.10
C LYS A 151 8.50 26.95 9.81
N LYS A 152 8.92 26.42 8.68
CA LYS A 152 8.54 26.91 7.35
C LYS A 152 8.32 25.76 6.39
N GLN A 153 7.20 25.76 5.69
CA GLN A 153 7.00 24.87 4.55
C GLN A 153 7.84 25.33 3.36
N VAL A 154 8.55 24.41 2.72
CA VAL A 154 9.53 24.68 1.64
C VAL A 154 9.00 24.22 0.30
N THR A 155 8.27 23.09 0.23
CA THR A 155 7.62 22.62 -0.99
C THR A 155 6.11 22.54 -0.83
N PHE A 156 5.37 22.60 -1.95
CA PHE A 156 3.90 22.74 -1.95
C PHE A 156 3.24 21.71 -2.89
N PHE A 157 3.78 20.51 -2.96
CA PHE A 157 3.21 19.42 -3.74
C PHE A 157 1.87 18.95 -3.17
N LYS A 158 0.97 18.54 -4.06
CA LYS A 158 -0.38 18.05 -3.71
C LYS A 158 -0.60 16.64 -4.24
N GLY A 159 -1.47 15.90 -3.57
CA GLY A 159 -1.88 14.54 -3.96
C GLY A 159 -0.90 13.49 -3.49
N ASN A 160 0.26 13.35 -4.14
CA ASN A 160 1.27 12.39 -3.77
C ASN A 160 2.27 12.95 -2.74
N PRO A 161 2.85 12.09 -1.89
CA PRO A 161 3.83 12.51 -0.90
C PRO A 161 5.22 12.73 -1.51
N VAL A 162 5.94 13.71 -1.03
CA VAL A 162 7.40 13.83 -1.21
C VAL A 162 8.08 12.74 -0.38
N ARG A 163 9.13 12.10 -0.92
CA ARG A 163 9.84 10.97 -0.32
C ARG A 163 11.35 11.08 -0.51
N PHE A 164 12.12 10.34 0.29
CA PHE A 164 13.56 10.13 0.10
C PHE A 164 14.39 11.43 0.10
N LEU A 165 14.11 12.33 1.04
CA LEU A 165 14.86 13.58 1.15
C LEU A 165 16.33 13.31 1.49
N SER A 166 17.21 13.94 0.73
CA SER A 166 18.65 14.00 0.96
C SER A 166 19.18 15.37 0.60
N THR A 167 20.40 15.68 1.02
CA THR A 167 21.07 16.95 0.71
C THR A 167 22.53 16.70 0.32
N SER A 168 23.06 17.56 -0.54
CA SER A 168 24.50 17.65 -0.77
C SER A 168 25.15 18.62 0.24
N ASP A 169 26.48 18.58 0.34
CA ASP A 169 27.27 19.51 1.18
C ASP A 169 27.05 20.98 0.78
N GLU A 170 26.69 21.23 -0.49
CA GLU A 170 26.39 22.55 -1.00
C GLU A 170 24.90 22.95 -0.77
N GLY A 171 24.08 22.11 -0.13
CA GLY A 171 22.68 22.38 0.18
C GLY A 171 21.71 22.18 -0.99
N LEU A 172 22.11 21.41 -2.00
CA LEU A 172 21.15 20.96 -3.02
C LEU A 172 20.32 19.85 -2.42
N LEU A 173 19.03 20.07 -2.25
CA LEU A 173 18.08 19.06 -1.81
C LEU A 173 17.73 18.15 -3.00
N CYS A 174 17.66 16.84 -2.73
CA CYS A 174 17.20 15.83 -3.69
C CYS A 174 16.10 14.99 -3.05
N PHE A 175 15.02 14.72 -3.79
CA PHE A 175 13.87 13.99 -3.29
C PHE A 175 13.06 13.34 -4.42
N GLY A 176 12.24 12.37 -4.07
CA GLY A 176 11.29 11.73 -4.95
C GLY A 176 9.90 12.36 -4.85
N PHE A 177 9.24 12.55 -5.98
CA PHE A 177 7.82 12.89 -6.05
C PHE A 177 7.21 12.29 -7.31
N ASP A 178 6.07 11.60 -7.15
CA ASP A 178 5.30 10.99 -8.24
C ASP A 178 6.15 10.19 -9.24
N GLY A 179 6.97 9.26 -8.69
CA GLY A 179 7.84 8.38 -9.49
C GLY A 179 9.02 9.08 -10.18
N SER A 180 9.25 10.36 -9.93
CA SER A 180 10.33 11.15 -10.52
C SER A 180 11.27 11.70 -9.44
N ILE A 181 12.53 11.94 -9.83
CA ILE A 181 13.52 12.58 -8.96
C ILE A 181 13.52 14.09 -9.22
N TYR A 182 13.54 14.85 -8.15
CA TYR A 182 13.63 16.30 -8.15
C TYR A 182 14.84 16.78 -7.39
N THR A 183 15.39 17.90 -7.83
CA THR A 183 16.39 18.66 -7.08
C THR A 183 15.90 20.08 -6.84
N MET A 184 16.36 20.69 -5.74
CA MET A 184 15.95 22.04 -5.38
C MET A 184 17.03 22.71 -4.53
N ARG A 185 17.36 23.96 -4.84
CA ARG A 185 18.08 24.84 -3.89
C ARG A 185 17.03 25.57 -3.02
N PRO A 186 17.26 25.70 -1.71
CA PRO A 186 16.35 26.43 -0.83
C PRO A 186 16.03 27.84 -1.39
N GLY A 187 14.73 28.18 -1.46
CA GLY A 187 14.26 29.44 -2.03
C GLY A 187 14.12 29.45 -3.56
N ARG A 188 14.33 28.32 -4.22
CA ARG A 188 14.05 28.13 -5.65
C ARG A 188 12.95 27.09 -5.82
N ASP A 189 12.31 27.08 -6.97
CA ASP A 189 11.34 26.03 -7.32
C ASP A 189 12.03 24.67 -7.55
N PRO A 190 11.35 23.56 -7.24
CA PRO A 190 11.85 22.23 -7.54
C PRO A 190 12.00 21.99 -9.04
N GLU A 191 13.10 21.39 -9.45
CA GLU A 191 13.38 21.00 -10.82
C GLU A 191 13.40 19.48 -10.97
N LYS A 192 12.63 18.95 -11.93
CA LYS A 192 12.63 17.53 -12.25
C LYS A 192 13.93 17.15 -12.94
N VAL A 193 14.60 16.12 -12.44
CA VAL A 193 15.80 15.57 -13.07
C VAL A 193 15.42 14.82 -14.34
N SER A 194 15.97 15.27 -15.46
CA SER A 194 15.82 14.57 -16.75
C SER A 194 16.80 13.41 -16.83
N ILE A 195 16.29 12.19 -16.80
CA ILE A 195 17.09 10.99 -16.91
C ILE A 195 16.92 10.40 -18.32
N THR A 196 17.99 10.34 -19.07
CA THR A 196 18.02 9.67 -20.38
C THR A 196 18.75 8.34 -20.24
N VAL A 197 18.05 7.25 -20.52
CA VAL A 197 18.65 5.93 -20.56
C VAL A 197 18.98 5.58 -22.01
N ASN A 198 20.26 5.61 -22.35
CA ASN A 198 20.73 5.17 -23.66
C ASN A 198 20.99 3.65 -23.60
N THR A 199 20.08 2.86 -24.15
CA THR A 199 20.31 1.42 -24.31
C THR A 199 20.88 1.16 -25.70
N ALA A 200 22.06 0.56 -25.79
CA ALA A 200 22.63 0.08 -27.05
C ALA A 200 21.92 -1.18 -27.59
N GLY A 201 20.93 -1.68 -26.85
CA GLY A 201 20.20 -2.90 -27.20
C GLY A 201 19.09 -2.60 -28.20
N LYS A 202 19.24 -3.04 -29.43
CA LYS A 202 18.12 -3.32 -30.32
C LYS A 202 17.40 -4.57 -29.79
N SER A 203 16.82 -4.51 -28.61
CA SER A 203 15.96 -5.58 -28.13
C SER A 203 14.61 -5.48 -28.83
N ASN A 204 14.11 -6.61 -29.27
CA ASN A 204 12.71 -6.77 -29.64
C ASN A 204 11.84 -6.20 -28.51
N ASN A 205 10.84 -5.41 -28.81
CA ASN A 205 9.88 -4.89 -27.81
C ASN A 205 9.05 -6.02 -27.17
N GLU A 206 9.19 -7.24 -27.67
CA GLU A 206 8.53 -8.43 -27.15
C GLU A 206 9.56 -9.36 -26.52
N GLN A 207 9.33 -9.75 -25.29
CA GLN A 207 10.08 -10.77 -24.58
C GLN A 207 9.16 -11.94 -24.27
N VAL A 208 9.51 -13.12 -24.76
CA VAL A 208 8.83 -14.36 -24.34
C VAL A 208 9.39 -14.76 -22.98
N LEU A 209 8.55 -14.68 -21.96
CA LEU A 209 8.89 -15.09 -20.60
C LEU A 209 8.23 -16.45 -20.33
N GLN A 210 9.02 -17.43 -19.92
CA GLN A 210 8.46 -18.62 -19.29
C GLN A 210 8.07 -18.28 -17.85
N VAL A 211 6.78 -18.31 -17.57
CA VAL A 211 6.24 -18.06 -16.24
C VAL A 211 5.91 -19.40 -15.59
N SER A 212 6.76 -19.84 -14.68
CA SER A 212 6.53 -21.01 -13.83
C SER A 212 6.16 -20.59 -12.42
N GLY A 213 4.96 -20.00 -12.24
CA GLY A 213 4.52 -19.43 -10.97
C GLY A 213 4.23 -17.94 -11.07
N ASN A 214 4.04 -17.28 -9.90
CA ASN A 214 3.67 -15.86 -9.81
C ASN A 214 2.31 -15.51 -10.48
N VAL A 215 1.43 -16.47 -10.65
CA VAL A 215 0.02 -16.22 -10.94
C VAL A 215 -0.60 -15.68 -9.65
N ARG A 216 -1.02 -14.43 -9.67
CA ARG A 216 -1.56 -13.75 -8.48
C ARG A 216 -3.01 -14.08 -8.26
N GLU A 217 -3.78 -14.10 -9.32
CA GLU A 217 -5.22 -14.35 -9.31
C GLU A 217 -5.61 -15.16 -10.53
N MET A 218 -6.62 -15.99 -10.40
CA MET A 218 -7.21 -16.71 -11.53
C MET A 218 -8.71 -16.91 -11.36
N THR A 219 -9.42 -17.00 -12.46
CA THR A 219 -10.83 -17.30 -12.52
C THR A 219 -11.13 -18.18 -13.74
N VAL A 220 -12.15 -19.02 -13.63
CA VAL A 220 -12.57 -19.93 -14.71
C VAL A 220 -13.84 -19.38 -15.34
N SER A 221 -13.95 -19.48 -16.66
CA SER A 221 -15.17 -19.11 -17.38
C SER A 221 -16.37 -19.95 -16.93
N PRO A 222 -17.61 -19.44 -17.03
CA PRO A 222 -18.81 -20.18 -16.59
C PRO A 222 -19.01 -21.54 -17.26
N ASP A 223 -18.52 -21.71 -18.48
CA ASP A 223 -18.56 -22.96 -19.22
C ASP A 223 -17.36 -23.89 -18.99
N GLY A 224 -16.38 -23.43 -18.18
CA GLY A 224 -15.17 -24.18 -17.83
C GLY A 224 -14.13 -24.31 -18.94
N LYS A 225 -14.28 -23.59 -20.06
CA LYS A 225 -13.37 -23.73 -21.22
C LYS A 225 -12.24 -22.74 -21.28
N GLU A 226 -12.29 -21.69 -20.46
CA GLU A 226 -11.25 -20.68 -20.35
C GLU A 226 -10.79 -20.48 -18.92
N VAL A 227 -9.53 -20.14 -18.75
CA VAL A 227 -8.94 -19.70 -17.49
C VAL A 227 -8.36 -18.31 -17.72
N ALA A 228 -8.91 -17.30 -17.04
CA ALA A 228 -8.34 -15.98 -17.00
C ALA A 228 -7.47 -15.83 -15.75
N PHE A 229 -6.32 -15.18 -15.88
CA PHE A 229 -5.36 -15.04 -14.78
C PHE A 229 -4.54 -13.77 -14.90
N ILE A 230 -3.96 -13.35 -13.77
CA ILE A 230 -3.10 -12.16 -13.69
C ILE A 230 -1.67 -12.58 -13.42
N VAL A 231 -0.76 -12.13 -14.29
CA VAL A 231 0.67 -12.28 -14.17
C VAL A 231 1.34 -10.94 -14.43
N ARG A 232 2.22 -10.51 -13.50
CA ARG A 232 2.95 -9.25 -13.60
C ARG A 232 2.05 -8.02 -13.83
N GLY A 233 0.87 -8.03 -13.22
CA GLY A 233 -0.09 -6.96 -13.33
C GLY A 233 -1.00 -7.00 -14.57
N GLU A 234 -0.81 -7.93 -15.50
CA GLU A 234 -1.55 -8.01 -16.75
C GLU A 234 -2.52 -9.20 -16.76
N VAL A 235 -3.65 -9.01 -17.42
CA VAL A 235 -4.67 -10.04 -17.62
C VAL A 235 -4.36 -10.88 -18.85
N PHE A 236 -4.36 -12.19 -18.64
CA PHE A 236 -4.25 -13.21 -19.71
C PHE A 236 -5.45 -14.15 -19.68
N VAL A 237 -5.82 -14.70 -20.81
CA VAL A 237 -6.79 -15.78 -20.91
C VAL A 237 -6.19 -16.92 -21.71
N SER A 238 -6.29 -18.12 -21.16
CA SER A 238 -5.88 -19.37 -21.81
C SER A 238 -7.08 -20.27 -22.01
N SER A 239 -7.05 -21.09 -23.07
CA SER A 239 -7.95 -22.24 -23.14
C SER A 239 -7.68 -23.20 -21.97
N ALA A 240 -8.73 -23.83 -21.45
CA ALA A 240 -8.61 -24.71 -20.27
C ALA A 240 -7.77 -25.97 -20.56
N ASP A 241 -7.61 -26.35 -21.82
CA ASP A 241 -6.75 -27.43 -22.29
C ASP A 241 -5.27 -27.02 -22.43
N GLY A 242 -4.93 -25.73 -22.20
CA GLY A 242 -3.58 -25.20 -22.24
C GLY A 242 -3.03 -24.91 -23.64
N GLY A 243 -3.85 -24.94 -24.69
CA GLY A 243 -3.41 -24.79 -26.06
C GLY A 243 -2.98 -23.37 -26.44
N ILE A 244 -3.83 -22.38 -26.19
CA ILE A 244 -3.63 -20.99 -26.61
C ILE A 244 -3.79 -20.05 -25.43
N THR A 245 -2.85 -19.11 -25.28
CA THR A 245 -2.92 -18.03 -24.30
C THR A 245 -2.88 -16.69 -25.00
N LYS A 246 -3.78 -15.79 -24.62
CA LYS A 246 -3.86 -14.42 -25.13
C LYS A 246 -3.71 -13.41 -24.01
N ARG A 247 -2.88 -12.40 -24.23
CA ARG A 247 -2.83 -11.20 -23.37
C ARG A 247 -4.04 -10.32 -23.67
N ILE A 248 -4.74 -9.92 -22.63
CA ILE A 248 -5.98 -9.10 -22.72
C ILE A 248 -5.66 -7.63 -22.48
N THR A 249 -4.86 -7.33 -21.44
CA THR A 249 -4.42 -5.98 -21.11
C THR A 249 -2.96 -5.77 -21.54
N ASN A 250 -2.58 -4.53 -21.82
CA ASN A 250 -1.22 -4.14 -22.19
C ASN A 250 -0.97 -2.72 -21.69
N THR A 251 -0.82 -2.58 -20.38
CA THR A 251 -0.69 -1.29 -19.71
C THR A 251 0.53 -1.34 -18.77
N PRO A 252 1.14 -0.20 -18.41
CA PRO A 252 2.19 -0.19 -17.39
C PRO A 252 1.63 -0.30 -15.97
N GLU A 253 0.31 -0.20 -15.80
CA GLU A 253 -0.39 -0.24 -14.53
C GLU A 253 -0.65 -1.68 -14.07
N GLU A 254 -1.14 -1.83 -12.84
CA GLU A 254 -1.48 -3.12 -12.27
C GLU A 254 -2.97 -3.41 -12.41
N GLU A 255 -3.33 -4.60 -12.93
CA GLU A 255 -4.68 -5.15 -12.90
C GLU A 255 -4.85 -6.12 -11.72
N ARG A 256 -6.06 -6.10 -11.11
CA ARG A 256 -6.45 -6.98 -9.98
C ARG A 256 -7.94 -7.31 -9.99
N PHE A 257 -8.32 -8.29 -9.16
CA PHE A 257 -9.72 -8.65 -8.88
C PHE A 257 -10.48 -9.07 -10.13
N LEU A 258 -9.89 -9.98 -10.88
CA LEU A 258 -10.39 -10.47 -12.16
C LEU A 258 -11.63 -11.37 -12.02
N ARG A 259 -12.68 -11.10 -12.79
CA ARG A 259 -13.91 -11.90 -12.85
C ARG A 259 -14.43 -12.06 -14.27
N PHE A 260 -14.98 -13.22 -14.58
CA PHE A 260 -15.84 -13.40 -15.75
C PHE A 260 -17.28 -12.93 -15.46
N SER A 261 -17.94 -12.41 -16.48
CA SER A 261 -19.41 -12.27 -16.45
C SER A 261 -20.09 -13.64 -16.43
N PRO A 262 -21.35 -13.74 -15.96
CA PRO A 262 -22.13 -14.98 -16.03
C PRO A 262 -22.33 -15.52 -17.45
N SER A 263 -22.25 -14.64 -18.47
CA SER A 263 -22.31 -15.01 -19.89
C SER A 263 -20.99 -15.52 -20.45
N GLY A 264 -19.86 -15.25 -19.77
CA GLY A 264 -18.51 -15.62 -20.21
C GLY A 264 -17.90 -14.70 -21.29
N ASP A 265 -18.62 -13.75 -21.81
CA ASP A 265 -18.21 -12.85 -22.90
C ASP A 265 -17.56 -11.53 -22.44
N THR A 266 -17.51 -11.32 -21.15
CA THR A 266 -16.97 -10.10 -20.53
C THR A 266 -16.07 -10.45 -19.34
N LEU A 267 -14.92 -9.80 -19.29
CA LEU A 267 -14.01 -9.78 -18.13
C LEU A 267 -14.14 -8.45 -17.42
N ILE A 268 -14.14 -8.48 -16.08
CA ILE A 268 -14.19 -7.30 -15.24
C ILE A 268 -13.02 -7.37 -14.26
N TYR A 269 -12.36 -6.26 -14.08
CA TYR A 269 -11.19 -6.13 -13.21
C TYR A 269 -11.00 -4.70 -12.73
N SER A 270 -10.23 -4.53 -11.68
CA SER A 270 -9.74 -3.23 -11.24
C SER A 270 -8.37 -2.97 -11.84
N SER A 271 -8.10 -1.75 -12.27
CA SER A 271 -6.79 -1.31 -12.80
C SER A 271 -6.38 0.03 -12.19
N GLU A 272 -5.10 0.17 -11.82
CA GLU A 272 -4.55 1.38 -11.22
C GLU A 272 -4.14 2.38 -12.30
N ARG A 273 -5.11 3.04 -12.94
CA ARG A 273 -4.86 4.03 -14.00
C ARG A 273 -5.12 5.46 -13.53
N GLY A 274 -4.19 6.36 -13.89
CA GLY A 274 -4.28 7.75 -13.48
C GLY A 274 -4.15 7.95 -11.98
N ASN A 275 -3.30 7.16 -11.33
CA ASN A 275 -3.06 7.14 -9.88
C ASN A 275 -4.30 6.79 -9.05
N LYS A 276 -5.27 6.09 -9.65
CA LYS A 276 -6.49 5.62 -8.96
C LYS A 276 -6.90 4.25 -9.46
N TRP A 277 -7.37 3.45 -8.54
CA TRP A 277 -7.99 2.17 -8.87
C TRP A 277 -9.37 2.39 -9.48
N LYS A 278 -9.59 1.85 -10.66
CA LYS A 278 -10.85 1.96 -11.41
C LYS A 278 -11.30 0.61 -11.90
N ILE A 279 -12.62 0.44 -12.07
CA ILE A 279 -13.17 -0.80 -12.60
C ILE A 279 -13.33 -0.66 -14.11
N PHE A 280 -12.66 -1.58 -14.81
CA PHE A 280 -12.73 -1.74 -16.24
C PHE A 280 -13.48 -3.02 -16.60
N MET A 281 -14.01 -3.04 -17.81
CA MET A 281 -14.50 -4.27 -18.43
C MET A 281 -13.92 -4.42 -19.83
N THR A 282 -13.57 -5.64 -20.18
CA THR A 282 -13.18 -6.03 -21.54
C THR A 282 -14.16 -7.06 -22.05
N ARG A 283 -14.72 -6.83 -23.22
CA ARG A 283 -15.70 -7.72 -23.82
C ARG A 283 -15.30 -8.18 -25.23
N ILE A 284 -15.76 -9.36 -25.57
CA ILE A 284 -15.71 -9.87 -26.94
C ILE A 284 -16.68 -9.09 -27.80
N VAL A 285 -16.25 -8.56 -28.95
CA VAL A 285 -17.07 -7.73 -29.84
C VAL A 285 -17.84 -8.58 -30.85
N ARG A 286 -17.17 -9.61 -31.37
CA ARG A 286 -17.71 -10.47 -32.44
C ARG A 286 -18.41 -11.67 -31.82
N LYS A 287 -19.70 -11.81 -32.06
CA LYS A 287 -20.54 -12.89 -31.50
C LYS A 287 -20.13 -14.28 -32.00
N GLU A 288 -19.53 -14.36 -33.17
CA GLU A 288 -18.99 -15.59 -33.76
C GLU A 288 -17.69 -16.07 -33.14
N GLU A 289 -17.07 -15.24 -32.32
CA GLU A 289 -15.84 -15.54 -31.56
C GLU A 289 -16.20 -15.77 -30.09
N PRO A 290 -16.55 -17.00 -29.66
CA PRO A 290 -17.11 -17.19 -28.30
C PRO A 290 -16.09 -17.16 -27.18
N TYR A 291 -14.79 -17.13 -27.48
CA TYR A 291 -13.71 -17.25 -26.49
C TYR A 291 -12.70 -16.13 -26.59
N PHE A 292 -12.27 -15.62 -25.43
CA PHE A 292 -11.25 -14.57 -25.34
C PHE A 292 -9.92 -14.97 -25.95
N TYR A 293 -9.42 -16.20 -25.68
CA TYR A 293 -8.14 -16.68 -26.22
C TYR A 293 -8.11 -16.72 -27.76
N ALA A 294 -9.26 -16.87 -28.41
CA ALA A 294 -9.38 -16.94 -29.86
C ALA A 294 -9.97 -15.66 -30.49
N SER A 295 -10.44 -14.72 -29.68
CA SER A 295 -11.07 -13.50 -30.16
C SER A 295 -10.11 -12.59 -30.90
N THR A 296 -10.51 -12.04 -32.03
CA THR A 296 -9.69 -11.11 -32.83
C THR A 296 -9.97 -9.65 -32.50
N LEU A 297 -11.12 -9.34 -31.89
CA LEU A 297 -11.50 -7.98 -31.55
C LEU A 297 -12.09 -7.92 -30.13
N LEU A 298 -11.39 -7.24 -29.25
CA LEU A 298 -11.80 -6.96 -27.88
C LEU A 298 -12.07 -5.47 -27.73
N LYS A 299 -12.99 -5.12 -26.84
CA LYS A 299 -13.26 -3.73 -26.45
C LYS A 299 -13.15 -3.57 -24.95
N GLU A 300 -12.21 -2.74 -24.52
CA GLU A 300 -12.07 -2.34 -23.14
C GLU A 300 -12.80 -1.01 -22.89
N GLU A 301 -13.46 -0.90 -21.74
CA GLU A 301 -14.19 0.31 -21.33
C GLU A 301 -14.04 0.55 -19.84
N LEU A 302 -13.85 1.82 -19.45
CA LEU A 302 -13.96 2.26 -18.06
C LEU A 302 -15.43 2.18 -17.65
N LEU A 303 -15.74 1.34 -16.66
CA LEU A 303 -17.12 1.05 -16.28
C LEU A 303 -17.68 2.07 -15.29
N ILE A 304 -16.95 2.34 -14.20
CA ILE A 304 -17.38 3.27 -13.14
C ILE A 304 -16.57 4.56 -13.25
N LYS A 305 -17.27 5.65 -13.60
CA LYS A 305 -16.69 6.97 -13.80
C LYS A 305 -16.94 7.85 -12.57
N ASN A 306 -16.05 7.82 -11.62
CA ASN A 306 -16.07 8.66 -10.43
C ASN A 306 -14.62 9.06 -10.05
N ASP A 307 -14.44 9.84 -8.99
CA ASP A 307 -13.10 10.25 -8.50
C ASP A 307 -12.60 9.41 -7.32
N HIS A 308 -13.24 8.28 -7.04
CA HIS A 308 -12.90 7.38 -5.94
C HIS A 308 -12.09 6.19 -6.42
N ASP A 309 -11.34 5.57 -5.54
CA ASP A 309 -10.74 4.27 -5.76
C ASP A 309 -11.80 3.17 -5.71
N CYS A 310 -11.83 2.29 -6.71
CA CYS A 310 -12.83 1.22 -6.84
C CYS A 310 -12.14 -0.14 -6.94
N TYR A 311 -12.47 -1.03 -6.00
CA TYR A 311 -11.83 -2.33 -5.85
C TYR A 311 -12.82 -3.49 -5.90
N GLN A 312 -12.32 -4.69 -6.17
CA GLN A 312 -13.02 -5.96 -5.98
C GLN A 312 -14.40 -6.01 -6.66
N PRO A 313 -14.48 -5.82 -7.98
CA PRO A 313 -15.78 -5.93 -8.66
C PRO A 313 -16.29 -7.36 -8.65
N GLU A 314 -17.53 -7.54 -8.19
CA GLU A 314 -18.29 -8.79 -8.26
C GLU A 314 -19.59 -8.57 -9.03
N ILE A 315 -19.75 -9.27 -10.16
CA ILE A 315 -20.93 -9.13 -10.98
C ILE A 315 -22.10 -9.93 -10.40
N SER A 316 -23.31 -9.37 -10.47
CA SER A 316 -24.52 -10.07 -10.06
C SER A 316 -24.79 -11.30 -10.93
N PRO A 317 -25.48 -12.34 -10.43
CA PRO A 317 -25.77 -13.56 -11.21
C PRO A 317 -26.56 -13.31 -12.49
N ASP A 318 -27.33 -12.23 -12.57
CA ASP A 318 -28.07 -11.83 -13.77
C ASP A 318 -27.29 -10.91 -14.71
N GLY A 319 -26.04 -10.56 -14.35
CA GLY A 319 -25.14 -9.75 -15.16
C GLY A 319 -25.46 -8.27 -15.25
N LYS A 320 -26.40 -7.75 -14.44
CA LYS A 320 -26.88 -6.37 -14.57
C LYS A 320 -26.25 -5.38 -13.60
N GLU A 321 -25.69 -5.87 -12.51
CA GLU A 321 -25.15 -5.05 -11.45
C GLU A 321 -23.76 -5.51 -11.03
N ILE A 322 -22.97 -4.59 -10.47
CA ILE A 322 -21.64 -4.87 -9.93
C ILE A 322 -21.58 -4.36 -8.51
N ALA A 323 -21.30 -5.26 -7.58
CA ALA A 323 -20.89 -4.90 -6.23
C ALA A 323 -19.39 -4.60 -6.22
N TYR A 324 -18.97 -3.58 -5.49
CA TYR A 324 -17.56 -3.18 -5.41
C TYR A 324 -17.28 -2.42 -4.11
N ILE A 325 -16.02 -2.35 -3.75
CA ILE A 325 -15.54 -1.56 -2.61
C ILE A 325 -15.03 -0.21 -3.11
N GLU A 326 -15.56 0.87 -2.54
CA GLU A 326 -15.10 2.24 -2.80
C GLU A 326 -14.23 2.74 -1.66
N ASP A 327 -13.06 3.32 -1.99
CA ASP A 327 -12.08 3.88 -1.06
C ASP A 327 -11.70 2.92 0.08
N ARG A 328 -11.83 1.60 -0.15
CA ARG A 328 -11.66 0.53 0.86
C ARG A 328 -12.56 0.69 2.11
N ARG A 329 -13.62 1.49 2.04
CA ARG A 329 -14.45 1.87 3.18
C ARG A 329 -15.94 1.73 2.99
N SER A 330 -16.41 1.51 1.77
CA SER A 330 -17.83 1.39 1.47
C SER A 330 -18.10 0.27 0.49
N LEU A 331 -19.09 -0.58 0.79
CA LEU A 331 -19.61 -1.55 -0.17
C LEU A 331 -20.74 -0.90 -0.97
N LYS A 332 -20.59 -0.86 -2.27
CA LYS A 332 -21.53 -0.24 -3.19
C LYS A 332 -21.99 -1.19 -4.28
N VAL A 333 -23.13 -0.89 -4.87
CA VAL A 333 -23.63 -1.60 -6.05
C VAL A 333 -23.91 -0.60 -7.15
N TYR A 334 -23.33 -0.85 -8.32
CA TYR A 334 -23.48 -0.09 -9.55
C TYR A 334 -24.38 -0.84 -10.53
N ASN A 335 -25.39 -0.19 -11.07
CA ASN A 335 -26.23 -0.74 -12.12
C ASN A 335 -25.65 -0.38 -13.49
N ILE A 336 -25.26 -1.41 -14.26
CA ILE A 336 -24.54 -1.24 -15.53
C ILE A 336 -25.35 -0.46 -16.56
N ARG A 337 -26.67 -0.68 -16.61
CA ARG A 337 -27.52 -0.03 -17.60
C ARG A 337 -27.84 1.42 -17.29
N THR A 338 -28.11 1.71 -16.01
CA THR A 338 -28.57 3.06 -15.60
C THR A 338 -27.44 3.96 -15.16
N GLY A 339 -26.26 3.42 -14.84
CA GLY A 339 -25.13 4.15 -14.28
C GLY A 339 -25.35 4.60 -12.83
N LEU A 340 -26.42 4.15 -12.17
CA LEU A 340 -26.72 4.54 -10.79
C LEU A 340 -25.98 3.65 -9.80
N THR A 341 -25.49 4.28 -8.74
CA THR A 341 -24.83 3.61 -7.62
C THR A 341 -25.66 3.75 -6.35
N ARG A 342 -25.69 2.70 -5.53
CA ARG A 342 -26.23 2.70 -4.18
C ARG A 342 -25.22 2.14 -3.17
N THR A 343 -25.24 2.64 -1.95
CA THR A 343 -24.38 2.18 -0.86
C THR A 343 -25.12 1.09 -0.07
N LEU A 344 -24.43 -0.01 0.21
CA LEU A 344 -24.91 -1.11 1.04
C LEU A 344 -24.29 -1.14 2.41
N LEU A 345 -22.97 -0.87 2.51
CA LEU A 345 -22.27 -0.66 3.78
C LEU A 345 -21.55 0.68 3.74
N THR A 346 -21.67 1.42 4.81
CA THR A 346 -21.05 2.74 5.00
C THR A 346 -19.63 2.59 5.60
N PRO A 347 -18.84 3.67 5.61
CA PRO A 347 -17.52 3.66 6.25
C PRO A 347 -17.52 3.29 7.73
N GLU A 348 -18.63 3.49 8.44
CA GLU A 348 -18.80 3.13 9.85
C GLU A 348 -19.01 1.64 10.05
N GLU A 349 -19.48 0.94 9.02
CA GLU A 349 -19.79 -0.51 9.03
C GLU A 349 -18.64 -1.36 8.47
N ILE A 350 -17.64 -0.73 7.83
CA ILE A 350 -16.42 -1.37 7.34
C ILE A 350 -15.22 -0.75 8.07
N ILE A 351 -14.72 -1.42 9.09
CA ILE A 351 -13.57 -0.95 9.87
C ILE A 351 -12.32 -1.67 9.40
N TYR A 352 -11.40 -0.91 8.81
CA TYR A 352 -10.09 -1.40 8.41
C TYR A 352 -9.07 -1.29 9.53
N MET A 353 -8.41 -2.41 9.81
CA MET A 353 -7.21 -2.46 10.65
C MET A 353 -5.93 -2.48 9.83
N SER A 354 -6.01 -2.95 8.59
CA SER A 354 -4.88 -3.04 7.65
C SER A 354 -5.39 -3.03 6.21
N ASP A 355 -4.51 -2.75 5.25
CA ASP A 355 -4.85 -2.87 3.82
C ASP A 355 -5.15 -4.32 3.49
N GLY A 356 -6.41 -4.61 3.26
CA GLY A 356 -6.88 -5.94 2.95
C GLY A 356 -8.12 -5.92 2.06
N ASP A 357 -8.42 -7.07 1.50
CA ASP A 357 -9.61 -7.25 0.70
C ASP A 357 -10.83 -7.46 1.59
N GLN A 358 -11.96 -6.85 1.24
CA GLN A 358 -13.23 -7.07 1.90
C GLN A 358 -13.87 -8.35 1.37
N TYR A 359 -14.38 -9.19 2.24
CA TYR A 359 -15.04 -10.44 1.85
C TYR A 359 -16.54 -10.23 1.63
N PHE A 360 -16.98 -10.37 0.40
CA PHE A 360 -18.40 -10.33 0.06
C PHE A 360 -18.71 -11.15 -1.19
N GLN A 361 -19.94 -11.63 -1.30
CA GLN A 361 -20.42 -12.45 -2.43
C GLN A 361 -21.91 -12.21 -2.67
N TRP A 362 -22.33 -12.21 -3.93
CA TRP A 362 -23.74 -12.26 -4.29
C TRP A 362 -24.38 -13.60 -3.89
N SER A 363 -25.63 -13.56 -3.46
CA SER A 363 -26.44 -14.78 -3.39
C SER A 363 -26.73 -15.33 -4.79
N PRO A 364 -26.91 -16.64 -4.96
CA PRO A 364 -27.21 -17.21 -6.28
C PRO A 364 -28.46 -16.65 -6.96
N ASP A 365 -29.43 -16.13 -6.22
CA ASP A 365 -30.63 -15.48 -6.72
C ASP A 365 -30.50 -13.97 -6.95
N GLY A 366 -29.33 -13.39 -6.64
CA GLY A 366 -29.02 -11.97 -6.80
C GLY A 366 -29.74 -11.02 -5.85
N LYS A 367 -30.47 -11.53 -4.85
CA LYS A 367 -31.25 -10.66 -3.95
C LYS A 367 -30.48 -10.20 -2.73
N TRP A 368 -29.37 -10.86 -2.40
CA TRP A 368 -28.60 -10.62 -1.21
C TRP A 368 -27.12 -10.53 -1.51
N ILE A 369 -26.41 -9.84 -0.66
CA ILE A 369 -24.94 -9.90 -0.56
C ILE A 369 -24.60 -10.44 0.81
N LEU A 370 -23.80 -11.49 0.83
CA LEU A 370 -23.16 -12.05 2.01
C LEU A 370 -21.82 -11.35 2.20
N SER A 371 -21.56 -10.75 3.34
CA SER A 371 -20.35 -9.95 3.58
C SER A 371 -19.83 -10.12 5.00
N GLU A 372 -18.54 -9.93 5.15
CA GLU A 372 -18.00 -9.51 6.42
C GLU A 372 -18.40 -8.06 6.69
N TYR A 373 -18.64 -7.73 7.95
CA TYR A 373 -18.80 -6.36 8.39
C TYR A 373 -18.33 -6.24 9.84
N SER A 374 -18.02 -5.04 10.28
CA SER A 374 -17.47 -4.80 11.61
C SER A 374 -18.35 -3.84 12.39
N PRO A 375 -19.35 -4.35 13.14
CA PRO A 375 -20.21 -3.50 13.98
C PRO A 375 -19.45 -2.83 15.11
N ILE A 376 -18.32 -3.43 15.51
CA ILE A 376 -17.41 -2.94 16.54
C ILE A 376 -15.99 -3.13 16.03
N MET A 377 -15.11 -2.19 16.35
CA MET A 377 -13.68 -2.28 15.99
C MET A 377 -13.07 -3.62 16.49
N SER A 378 -12.29 -4.26 15.63
CA SER A 378 -11.62 -5.55 15.90
C SER A 378 -12.56 -6.73 16.09
N ASN A 379 -13.84 -6.61 15.71
CA ASN A 379 -14.77 -7.73 15.72
C ASN A 379 -15.48 -7.86 14.37
N SER A 380 -15.10 -8.86 13.60
CA SER A 380 -15.73 -9.18 12.34
C SER A 380 -16.91 -10.11 12.56
N GLU A 381 -18.03 -9.80 11.94
CA GLU A 381 -19.27 -10.59 11.94
C GLU A 381 -19.68 -10.87 10.50
N VAL A 382 -20.55 -11.85 10.31
CA VAL A 382 -21.11 -12.15 9.00
C VAL A 382 -22.47 -11.49 8.85
N ALA A 383 -22.64 -10.68 7.79
CA ALA A 383 -23.87 -10.01 7.46
C ALA A 383 -24.50 -10.53 6.19
N LEU A 384 -25.83 -10.56 6.18
CA LEU A 384 -26.67 -10.73 5.02
C LEU A 384 -27.31 -9.39 4.68
N ILE A 385 -26.98 -8.84 3.52
CA ILE A 385 -27.35 -7.50 3.11
C ILE A 385 -28.31 -7.58 1.94
N PRO A 386 -29.54 -6.98 2.03
CA PRO A 386 -30.45 -6.89 0.91
C PRO A 386 -29.80 -6.11 -0.24
N ALA A 387 -29.66 -6.74 -1.40
CA ALA A 387 -28.97 -6.13 -2.55
C ALA A 387 -29.66 -4.85 -3.04
N GLY A 388 -30.96 -4.69 -2.78
CA GLY A 388 -31.72 -3.48 -3.11
C GLY A 388 -31.32 -2.23 -2.31
N GLY A 389 -30.64 -2.38 -1.16
CA GLY A 389 -30.15 -1.29 -0.33
C GLY A 389 -31.25 -0.50 0.41
N LYS A 390 -32.49 -0.98 0.43
CA LYS A 390 -33.63 -0.32 1.09
C LYS A 390 -33.91 -0.83 2.49
N GLU A 391 -33.50 -2.05 2.76
CA GLU A 391 -33.73 -2.74 4.02
C GLU A 391 -32.44 -2.84 4.82
N LYS A 392 -32.58 -2.97 6.14
CA LYS A 392 -31.41 -3.12 7.03
C LYS A 392 -30.73 -4.47 6.82
N LEU A 393 -29.41 -4.48 6.95
CA LEU A 393 -28.62 -5.69 7.00
C LEU A 393 -29.04 -6.59 8.17
N ILE A 394 -28.85 -7.88 8.02
CA ILE A 394 -29.06 -8.90 9.03
C ILE A 394 -27.70 -9.41 9.47
N ASN A 395 -27.35 -9.19 10.73
CA ASN A 395 -26.18 -9.84 11.33
C ASN A 395 -26.50 -11.30 11.61
N LEU A 396 -25.83 -12.23 10.93
CA LEU A 396 -26.11 -13.67 11.04
C LEU A 396 -25.44 -14.30 12.25
N THR A 397 -24.29 -13.81 12.68
CA THR A 397 -23.47 -14.50 13.66
C THR A 397 -23.69 -13.96 15.08
N ARG A 398 -23.71 -12.64 15.29
CA ARG A 398 -23.91 -12.00 16.61
C ARG A 398 -23.12 -12.68 17.72
N SER A 399 -21.89 -13.08 17.41
CA SER A 399 -21.17 -14.02 18.26
C SER A 399 -20.23 -13.34 19.25
N GLY A 400 -19.82 -12.11 18.96
CA GLY A 400 -18.77 -11.40 19.67
C GLY A 400 -17.37 -12.02 19.47
N TYR A 401 -17.25 -13.00 18.58
CA TYR A 401 -15.99 -13.57 18.07
C TYR A 401 -15.71 -13.02 16.68
N SER A 402 -14.50 -13.19 16.16
CA SER A 402 -14.24 -12.87 14.77
C SER A 402 -14.76 -13.99 13.88
N ASP A 403 -15.80 -13.67 13.11
CA ASP A 403 -16.40 -14.54 12.11
C ASP A 403 -16.09 -13.96 10.72
N TYR A 404 -15.44 -14.76 9.85
CA TYR A 404 -14.86 -14.23 8.61
C TYR A 404 -14.91 -15.22 7.45
N ARG A 405 -14.66 -14.74 6.23
CA ARG A 405 -14.68 -15.47 4.95
C ARG A 405 -15.96 -16.26 4.72
N PRO A 406 -17.14 -15.61 4.78
CA PRO A 406 -18.38 -16.30 4.55
C PRO A 406 -18.53 -16.69 3.07
N VAL A 407 -19.05 -17.90 2.81
CA VAL A 407 -19.34 -18.40 1.48
C VAL A 407 -20.70 -19.04 1.41
N TRP A 408 -21.38 -18.92 0.28
CA TRP A 408 -22.60 -19.64 0.00
C TRP A 408 -22.33 -21.11 -0.26
N ALA A 409 -23.16 -21.97 0.30
CA ALA A 409 -23.11 -23.41 0.10
C ALA A 409 -24.49 -23.94 -0.26
N ASN A 410 -24.52 -25.17 -0.78
CA ASN A 410 -25.76 -25.88 -1.13
C ASN A 410 -26.76 -25.02 -1.96
N LYS A 411 -26.24 -24.39 -3.04
CA LYS A 411 -27.00 -23.52 -3.95
C LYS A 411 -27.73 -22.37 -3.22
N GLY A 412 -27.06 -21.76 -2.24
CA GLY A 412 -27.58 -20.63 -1.48
C GLY A 412 -28.48 -20.98 -0.30
N LYS A 413 -28.63 -22.28 0.02
CA LYS A 413 -29.45 -22.73 1.17
C LYS A 413 -28.67 -22.71 2.48
N GLN A 414 -27.35 -22.62 2.43
CA GLN A 414 -26.44 -22.63 3.58
C GLN A 414 -25.36 -21.59 3.43
N VAL A 415 -24.82 -21.15 4.55
CA VAL A 415 -23.66 -20.26 4.63
C VAL A 415 -22.61 -20.97 5.46
N LEU A 416 -21.38 -20.98 4.99
CA LEU A 416 -20.21 -21.45 5.72
C LEU A 416 -19.31 -20.25 6.01
N TRP A 417 -18.69 -20.22 7.19
CA TRP A 417 -17.72 -19.18 7.56
C TRP A 417 -16.68 -19.74 8.53
N PHE A 418 -15.57 -19.06 8.68
CA PHE A 418 -14.61 -19.35 9.72
C PHE A 418 -14.93 -18.52 10.97
N SER A 419 -14.65 -19.10 12.14
CA SER A 419 -14.84 -18.44 13.43
C SER A 419 -13.66 -18.74 14.35
N ASP A 420 -13.24 -17.75 15.13
CA ASP A 420 -12.19 -17.90 16.15
C ASP A 420 -12.75 -18.23 17.54
N ARG A 421 -14.03 -18.66 17.62
CA ARG A 421 -14.70 -18.87 18.93
C ARG A 421 -14.06 -19.94 19.80
N ASP A 422 -13.39 -20.91 19.21
CA ASP A 422 -12.64 -21.95 19.93
C ASP A 422 -11.13 -21.64 19.98
N GLY A 423 -10.70 -20.50 19.45
CA GLY A 423 -9.32 -20.05 19.46
C GLY A 423 -8.94 -19.32 20.73
N LEU A 424 -7.65 -19.34 21.08
CA LEU A 424 -7.12 -18.48 22.13
C LEU A 424 -7.13 -17.04 21.65
N ARG A 425 -7.84 -16.15 22.32
CA ARG A 425 -7.82 -14.72 22.05
C ARG A 425 -6.62 -14.06 22.70
N SER A 426 -5.87 -13.30 21.91
CA SER A 426 -4.93 -12.33 22.42
C SER A 426 -5.53 -10.93 22.27
N TYR A 427 -5.59 -10.16 23.33
CA TYR A 427 -5.98 -8.75 23.28
C TYR A 427 -4.88 -7.87 22.66
N ALA A 428 -3.67 -8.40 22.54
CA ALA A 428 -2.60 -7.73 21.83
C ALA A 428 -2.65 -8.14 20.36
N ASN A 429 -3.12 -7.26 19.52
CA ASN A 429 -3.24 -7.45 18.05
C ASN A 429 -1.88 -7.62 17.34
N SER A 430 -0.79 -7.56 18.07
CA SER A 430 0.60 -7.76 17.62
C SER A 430 1.10 -9.20 17.84
N GLY A 431 0.25 -10.10 18.33
CA GLY A 431 0.63 -11.48 18.51
C GLY A 431 0.64 -12.24 17.19
N ASN A 432 1.77 -12.20 16.47
CA ASN A 432 2.07 -13.26 15.53
C ASN A 432 2.19 -14.56 16.31
N ARG A 433 1.33 -15.49 16.03
CA ARG A 433 1.45 -16.89 16.48
C ARG A 433 2.20 -17.69 15.46
#